data_ec778979c2d0d34060254f743ea89f57
#
_entry.id   ec778979c2d0d34060254f743ea89f57
#
_cell.length_a   1.000
_cell.length_b   1.000
_cell.length_c   1.000
_cell.angle_alpha   90.00
_cell.angle_beta   90.00
_cell.angle_gamma   90.00
#
_symmetry.space_group_name_H-M   'P 1'
#
loop_
_entity.id
_entity.type
_entity.pdbx_description
1 polymer ?
#
loop_
_entity_poly.entity_id
_entity_poly.type
_entity_poly.pdbx_seq_one_letter_code
_entity_poly.pdbx_strand_id
1 'polypeptide(L)'
;MPVTVSVGLSAPSIFRCFRLAGVLLGTVSLLASCNSDPAETTAATPVKGAKPAAAVPAAAVAAPLQVSVFLEFSGGMKGFVPRGTAATQPTEFQQRIGALITETQVSPAVAGRKYYLCENAAPRAVPFQQLRDVVQGEVNQAALGTELPQMLEGILNMPQAAQRVSVVISDFIYGPARKSDFSQLPNLIRTSIAPVSQQQLAVAVFGETSKFYGTYHPAVKTPVAKRPLSGEKVPYYVWVIGPPALVARYTAEVFKNAPAQQAFFGLKTTTPAFAPLLTQLTDPKLQAAGGTVYAENNGLTLNPSDDPVDFSVGLNLKELPFAWQQSAFLAQHLQVRLPNGQASLLPNSVRPLTEDEQSGQPVLAPFTHVLRLRVSKLLAPTATLTLALPAPETPGWVAAWSTTNDNTPAPRTFALDQVLAGVRQSYPTPLPAVFTVQLPLKNDK
;
A
#
# COMPACT_ATOMS: atom_id res chain seq x y z
N MET A 1 -9.87 64.60 11.39
CA MET A 1 -11.00 64.55 10.44
C MET A 1 -11.41 63.12 10.25
N PRO A 2 -12.60 62.73 10.66
CA PRO A 2 -13.11 61.37 10.50
C PRO A 2 -13.94 61.29 9.22
N VAL A 3 -13.88 60.16 8.54
CA VAL A 3 -14.92 59.78 7.56
C VAL A 3 -15.39 58.37 7.88
N THR A 4 -16.61 58.33 8.34
CA THR A 4 -17.47 57.19 8.57
C THR A 4 -18.30 56.94 7.30
N VAL A 5 -18.48 55.73 6.84
CA VAL A 5 -19.65 55.25 6.06
C VAL A 5 -19.77 53.75 6.32
N SER A 6 -20.65 53.33 7.00
CA SER A 6 -21.97 52.71 7.15
C SER A 6 -22.38 51.72 6.04
N VAL A 7 -22.68 50.53 6.52
CA VAL A 7 -23.89 49.67 6.44
C VAL A 7 -24.31 49.08 5.10
N GLY A 8 -24.49 47.78 5.13
CA GLY A 8 -25.22 46.98 4.12
C GLY A 8 -25.51 45.58 4.60
N LEU A 9 -26.54 45.40 5.42
CA LEU A 9 -27.21 44.16 5.76
C LEU A 9 -28.03 43.63 4.57
N SER A 10 -28.01 42.34 4.28
CA SER A 10 -29.23 41.60 3.92
C SER A 10 -28.99 40.10 3.91
N ALA A 11 -29.64 39.38 4.80
CA ALA A 11 -30.15 38.04 4.59
C ALA A 11 -31.60 38.17 4.06
N PRO A 12 -32.22 37.14 3.43
CA PRO A 12 -32.83 36.06 4.21
C PRO A 12 -32.85 34.66 3.56
N SER A 13 -32.87 33.70 4.43
CA SER A 13 -33.67 32.47 4.52
C SER A 13 -34.62 32.11 3.35
N ILE A 14 -34.59 30.83 2.94
CA ILE A 14 -35.83 30.04 2.68
C ILE A 14 -35.57 28.57 2.97
N PHE A 15 -36.23 28.06 4.01
CA PHE A 15 -36.59 26.67 4.28
C PHE A 15 -37.55 26.17 3.20
N ARG A 16 -37.37 24.93 2.75
CA ARG A 16 -38.52 24.10 2.30
C ARG A 16 -38.28 22.63 2.61
N CYS A 17 -38.99 22.17 3.63
CA CYS A 17 -39.38 20.79 3.85
C CYS A 17 -40.30 20.32 2.74
N PHE A 18 -40.11 19.07 2.25
CA PHE A 18 -41.22 18.27 1.71
C PHE A 18 -41.08 16.85 2.22
N ARG A 19 -41.98 16.51 3.14
CA ARG A 19 -42.43 15.14 3.40
C ARG A 19 -43.56 14.86 2.42
N LEU A 20 -43.58 13.67 1.83
CA LEU A 20 -44.84 12.99 1.54
C LEU A 20 -44.59 11.48 1.42
N ALA A 21 -45.35 10.76 2.24
CA ALA A 21 -45.52 9.32 2.22
C ALA A 21 -46.57 8.97 1.16
N GLY A 22 -46.43 7.79 0.57
CA GLY A 22 -47.45 7.23 -0.33
C GLY A 22 -47.26 5.73 -0.45
N VAL A 23 -48.02 5.00 0.36
CA VAL A 23 -48.28 3.57 0.25
C VAL A 23 -49.34 3.39 -0.81
N LEU A 24 -49.20 2.42 -1.72
CA LEU A 24 -50.35 1.75 -2.37
C LEU A 24 -49.98 0.34 -2.85
N LEU A 25 -50.76 -0.58 -2.35
CA LEU A 25 -50.93 -1.99 -2.75
C LEU A 25 -51.65 -2.11 -4.10
N GLY A 26 -51.52 -3.27 -4.70
CA GLY A 26 -52.50 -3.83 -5.63
C GLY A 26 -51.84 -4.26 -6.95
N THR A 27 -51.92 -5.37 -7.45
CA THR A 27 -52.82 -6.52 -7.55
C THR A 27 -52.27 -7.44 -8.63
N VAL A 28 -52.41 -8.70 -8.38
CA VAL A 28 -52.17 -9.85 -9.27
C VAL A 28 -53.11 -9.77 -10.49
N SER A 29 -52.60 -10.12 -11.69
CA SER A 29 -53.44 -10.61 -12.79
C SER A 29 -52.71 -11.66 -13.60
N LEU A 30 -53.16 -12.90 -13.45
CA LEU A 30 -53.00 -14.03 -14.36
C LEU A 30 -53.95 -13.86 -15.55
N LEU A 31 -53.47 -14.16 -16.77
CA LEU A 31 -54.26 -14.74 -17.90
C LEU A 31 -53.21 -15.08 -18.99
N ALA A 32 -52.89 -16.30 -19.25
CA ALA A 32 -53.53 -17.32 -20.09
C ALA A 32 -53.31 -17.12 -21.61
N SER A 33 -52.48 -18.00 -22.14
CA SER A 33 -52.60 -18.76 -23.40
C SER A 33 -52.87 -18.06 -24.73
N CYS A 34 -52.01 -18.30 -25.70
CA CYS A 34 -52.41 -18.87 -27.00
C CYS A 34 -51.22 -19.44 -27.79
N ASN A 35 -51.48 -20.63 -28.33
CA ASN A 35 -50.66 -21.41 -29.26
C ASN A 35 -50.28 -20.67 -30.53
N SER A 36 -49.09 -20.93 -31.07
CA SER A 36 -48.78 -20.92 -32.50
C SER A 36 -47.71 -21.94 -32.81
N ASP A 37 -47.96 -22.74 -33.80
CA ASP A 37 -47.24 -23.91 -34.28
C ASP A 37 -45.82 -23.68 -34.80
N PRO A 38 -45.02 -24.74 -35.01
CA PRO A 38 -43.56 -24.70 -34.99
C PRO A 38 -42.97 -24.41 -36.39
N ALA A 39 -42.00 -23.52 -36.41
CA ALA A 39 -41.04 -23.42 -37.53
C ALA A 39 -39.85 -24.36 -37.25
N GLU A 40 -39.59 -25.24 -38.20
CA GLU A 40 -38.43 -26.13 -38.24
C GLU A 40 -37.12 -25.34 -38.08
N THR A 41 -36.45 -25.54 -36.96
CA THR A 41 -35.09 -25.07 -36.78
C THR A 41 -34.15 -26.26 -36.85
N THR A 42 -33.35 -26.27 -37.88
CA THR A 42 -32.25 -27.19 -38.12
C THR A 42 -31.38 -27.31 -36.86
N ALA A 43 -31.31 -28.57 -36.36
CA ALA A 43 -30.51 -28.93 -35.20
C ALA A 43 -29.03 -28.67 -35.48
N ALA A 44 -28.47 -27.67 -34.77
CA ALA A 44 -27.01 -27.54 -34.64
C ALA A 44 -26.51 -28.65 -33.72
N THR A 45 -25.56 -29.44 -34.22
CA THR A 45 -24.89 -30.53 -33.52
C THR A 45 -24.24 -30.01 -32.22
N PRO A 46 -24.45 -30.68 -31.05
CA PRO A 46 -23.85 -30.23 -29.81
C PRO A 46 -22.33 -30.50 -29.88
N VAL A 47 -21.55 -29.43 -29.73
CA VAL A 47 -20.10 -29.52 -29.51
C VAL A 47 -19.89 -30.18 -28.15
N LYS A 48 -19.34 -31.39 -28.19
CA LYS A 48 -19.11 -32.26 -27.03
C LYS A 48 -18.01 -31.65 -26.15
N GLY A 49 -18.39 -31.19 -24.93
CA GLY A 49 -17.51 -31.23 -23.76
C GLY A 49 -16.41 -30.18 -23.65
N ALA A 50 -16.75 -28.89 -23.49
CA ALA A 50 -15.86 -28.03 -22.75
C ALA A 50 -15.99 -28.38 -21.25
N LYS A 51 -14.98 -29.05 -20.70
CA LYS A 51 -14.88 -29.29 -19.26
C LYS A 51 -14.81 -27.93 -18.57
N PRO A 52 -15.59 -27.63 -17.50
CA PRO A 52 -15.53 -26.35 -16.81
C PRO A 52 -14.08 -26.08 -16.40
N ALA A 53 -13.60 -24.87 -16.67
CA ALA A 53 -12.31 -24.39 -16.15
C ALA A 53 -12.28 -24.64 -14.64
N ALA A 54 -11.15 -25.14 -14.14
CA ALA A 54 -10.97 -25.42 -12.73
C ALA A 54 -11.42 -24.21 -11.91
N ALA A 55 -12.32 -24.44 -10.95
CA ALA A 55 -12.84 -23.39 -10.09
C ALA A 55 -11.66 -22.65 -9.43
N VAL A 56 -11.60 -21.35 -9.63
CA VAL A 56 -10.65 -20.48 -8.91
C VAL A 56 -10.91 -20.73 -7.43
N PRO A 57 -9.89 -21.09 -6.63
CA PRO A 57 -10.09 -21.32 -5.20
C PRO A 57 -10.76 -20.11 -4.58
N ALA A 58 -11.85 -20.31 -3.86
CA ALA A 58 -12.50 -19.25 -3.12
C ALA A 58 -11.45 -18.56 -2.23
N ALA A 59 -11.32 -17.23 -2.37
CA ALA A 59 -10.35 -16.46 -1.60
C ALA A 59 -10.63 -16.71 -0.12
N ALA A 60 -9.67 -17.29 0.59
CA ALA A 60 -9.75 -17.47 2.03
C ALA A 60 -10.03 -16.11 2.67
N VAL A 61 -11.01 -16.05 3.59
CA VAL A 61 -11.31 -14.82 4.33
C VAL A 61 -10.05 -14.43 5.08
N ALA A 62 -9.44 -13.30 4.70
CA ALA A 62 -8.20 -12.85 5.31
C ALA A 62 -8.40 -12.57 6.80
N ALA A 63 -7.51 -13.10 7.64
CA ALA A 63 -7.57 -12.86 9.08
C ALA A 63 -7.59 -11.35 9.39
N PRO A 64 -8.42 -10.89 10.34
CA PRO A 64 -8.55 -9.47 10.64
C PRO A 64 -7.23 -8.88 11.17
N LEU A 65 -6.97 -7.60 10.84
CA LEU A 65 -5.75 -6.92 11.26
C LEU A 65 -5.75 -6.64 12.78
N GLN A 66 -4.61 -6.93 13.41
CA GLN A 66 -4.27 -6.45 14.75
C GLN A 66 -3.27 -5.30 14.57
N VAL A 67 -3.59 -4.11 15.05
CA VAL A 67 -2.77 -2.91 14.85
C VAL A 67 -2.37 -2.29 16.17
N SER A 68 -1.10 -1.95 16.31
CA SER A 68 -0.59 -1.14 17.41
C SER A 68 0.05 0.12 16.86
N VAL A 69 -0.40 1.28 17.32
CA VAL A 69 0.13 2.59 16.91
C VAL A 69 1.03 3.11 18.03
N PHE A 70 2.25 3.47 17.68
CA PHE A 70 3.28 4.00 18.55
C PHE A 70 3.63 5.41 18.10
N LEU A 71 3.35 6.40 18.92
CA LEU A 71 3.73 7.78 18.67
C LEU A 71 4.92 8.13 19.57
N GLU A 72 6.04 8.50 18.96
CA GLU A 72 7.11 9.12 19.70
C GLU A 72 6.63 10.45 20.28
N PHE A 73 6.82 10.61 21.60
CA PHE A 73 6.40 11.80 22.32
C PHE A 73 7.59 12.38 23.08
N SER A 74 8.57 12.86 22.32
CA SER A 74 9.77 13.52 22.80
C SER A 74 9.67 15.05 22.69
N GLY A 75 10.64 15.72 23.28
CA GLY A 75 10.79 17.18 23.12
C GLY A 75 10.99 17.61 21.67
N GLY A 76 11.60 16.76 20.83
CA GLY A 76 11.77 16.96 19.40
C GLY A 76 10.44 16.97 18.64
N MET A 77 9.48 16.16 19.05
CA MET A 77 8.18 16.08 18.38
C MET A 77 7.21 17.22 18.70
N LYS A 78 7.47 18.03 19.76
CA LYS A 78 6.56 19.11 20.18
C LYS A 78 6.27 20.13 19.11
N GLY A 79 7.23 20.44 18.27
CA GLY A 79 7.07 21.45 17.22
C GLY A 79 6.14 21.04 16.09
N PHE A 80 5.86 19.74 15.93
CA PHE A 80 4.86 19.25 14.99
C PHE A 80 3.42 19.42 15.49
N VAL A 81 3.24 19.56 16.81
CA VAL A 81 1.94 19.68 17.50
C VAL A 81 1.89 20.98 18.31
N PRO A 82 2.01 22.16 17.66
CA PRO A 82 2.05 23.44 18.34
C PRO A 82 0.74 23.71 19.09
N ARG A 83 0.83 24.50 20.17
CA ARG A 83 -0.28 24.85 21.04
C ARG A 83 -0.68 26.32 20.91
N GLY A 84 -1.95 26.59 21.14
CA GLY A 84 -2.48 27.94 21.23
C GLY A 84 -2.25 28.74 19.95
N THR A 85 -1.71 29.95 20.10
CA THR A 85 -1.47 30.89 19.00
C THR A 85 -0.16 30.67 18.25
N ALA A 86 0.61 29.62 18.59
CA ALA A 86 1.89 29.33 17.92
C ALA A 86 1.71 28.96 16.43
N ALA A 87 0.56 28.35 16.08
CA ALA A 87 0.14 28.19 14.70
C ALA A 87 -1.33 28.59 14.54
N THR A 88 -1.66 29.27 13.44
CA THR A 88 -3.04 29.69 13.14
C THR A 88 -3.93 28.55 12.63
N GLN A 89 -3.31 27.46 12.19
CA GLN A 89 -3.98 26.27 11.65
C GLN A 89 -3.22 25.01 12.09
N PRO A 90 -3.90 23.85 12.13
CA PRO A 90 -3.23 22.56 12.35
C PRO A 90 -2.10 22.35 11.34
N THR A 91 -0.98 21.79 11.79
CA THR A 91 0.14 21.42 10.93
C THR A 91 -0.22 20.25 10.01
N GLU A 92 0.55 20.05 8.95
CA GLU A 92 0.40 18.89 8.07
C GLU A 92 0.54 17.57 8.84
N PHE A 93 1.42 17.52 9.85
CA PHE A 93 1.56 16.39 10.77
C PHE A 93 0.25 16.12 11.53
N GLN A 94 -0.32 17.13 12.18
CA GLN A 94 -1.58 16.99 12.94
C GLN A 94 -2.71 16.48 12.05
N GLN A 95 -2.83 17.00 10.83
CA GLN A 95 -3.86 16.58 9.87
C GLN A 95 -3.62 15.14 9.40
N ARG A 96 -2.41 14.82 8.97
CA ARG A 96 -2.07 13.51 8.42
C ARG A 96 -2.12 12.40 9.48
N ILE A 97 -1.49 12.63 10.63
CA ILE A 97 -1.47 11.63 11.69
C ILE A 97 -2.85 11.51 12.35
N GLY A 98 -3.56 12.63 12.50
CA GLY A 98 -4.96 12.62 12.94
C GLY A 98 -5.86 11.76 12.04
N ALA A 99 -5.72 11.90 10.72
CA ALA A 99 -6.43 11.07 9.77
C ALA A 99 -6.01 9.59 9.87
N LEU A 100 -4.70 9.29 9.91
CA LEU A 100 -4.18 7.92 10.00
C LEU A 100 -4.70 7.18 11.24
N ILE A 101 -4.64 7.81 12.43
CA ILE A 101 -5.12 7.17 13.66
C ILE A 101 -6.63 7.00 13.66
N THR A 102 -7.37 7.94 13.04
CA THR A 102 -8.82 7.84 12.88
C THR A 102 -9.20 6.71 11.93
N GLU A 103 -8.58 6.62 10.75
CA GLU A 103 -8.79 5.51 9.82
C GLU A 103 -8.46 4.16 10.47
N THR A 104 -7.35 4.08 11.22
CA THR A 104 -7.02 2.87 11.98
C THR A 104 -8.10 2.54 13.01
N GLN A 105 -8.70 3.56 13.65
CA GLN A 105 -9.75 3.37 14.67
C GLN A 105 -11.06 2.89 14.07
N VAL A 106 -11.47 3.39 12.90
CA VAL A 106 -12.80 3.13 12.33
C VAL A 106 -12.82 2.03 11.27
N SER A 107 -11.66 1.66 10.70
CA SER A 107 -11.59 0.68 9.61
C SER A 107 -12.15 -0.68 10.03
N PRO A 108 -13.10 -1.25 9.25
CA PRO A 108 -13.61 -2.59 9.50
C PRO A 108 -12.56 -3.69 9.30
N ALA A 109 -11.48 -3.41 8.56
CA ALA A 109 -10.36 -4.33 8.37
C ALA A 109 -9.56 -4.57 9.65
N VAL A 110 -9.64 -3.66 10.63
CA VAL A 110 -8.90 -3.71 11.89
C VAL A 110 -9.79 -4.24 13.00
N ALA A 111 -9.54 -5.44 13.49
CA ALA A 111 -10.31 -6.05 14.60
C ALA A 111 -9.77 -5.66 15.97
N GLY A 112 -8.44 -5.53 16.11
CA GLY A 112 -7.83 -5.16 17.39
C GLY A 112 -6.91 -3.96 17.26
N ARG A 113 -7.04 -3.01 18.19
CA ARG A 113 -6.30 -1.75 18.21
C ARG A 113 -5.67 -1.52 19.57
N LYS A 114 -4.41 -1.07 19.57
CA LYS A 114 -3.71 -0.62 20.78
C LYS A 114 -2.92 0.65 20.44
N TYR A 115 -2.85 1.58 21.40
CA TYR A 115 -2.18 2.86 21.21
C TYR A 115 -1.14 3.04 22.29
N TYR A 116 0.01 3.60 21.92
CA TYR A 116 1.15 3.78 22.79
C TYR A 116 1.80 5.15 22.57
N LEU A 117 2.29 5.74 23.65
CA LEU A 117 3.23 6.85 23.62
C LEU A 117 4.62 6.31 23.95
N CYS A 118 5.60 6.66 23.13
CA CYS A 118 7.02 6.36 23.35
C CYS A 118 7.68 7.62 23.92
N GLU A 119 7.70 7.70 25.25
CA GLU A 119 8.27 8.83 25.99
C GLU A 119 9.73 8.58 26.40
N ASN A 120 10.18 7.36 26.30
CA ASN A 120 11.56 6.85 26.49
C ASN A 120 11.64 5.57 25.66
N ALA A 121 12.55 4.66 26.00
CA ALA A 121 12.68 3.38 25.29
C ALA A 121 11.45 2.47 25.41
N ALA A 122 10.69 2.53 26.51
CA ALA A 122 9.54 1.65 26.74
C ALA A 122 8.21 2.30 26.30
N PRO A 123 7.45 1.68 25.38
CA PRO A 123 6.14 2.17 24.98
C PRO A 123 5.13 2.07 26.14
N ARG A 124 4.42 3.16 26.43
CA ARG A 124 3.36 3.24 27.43
C ARG A 124 1.99 3.18 26.75
N ALA A 125 1.18 2.20 27.10
CA ALA A 125 -0.18 2.07 26.57
C ALA A 125 -1.07 3.25 27.00
N VAL A 126 -1.88 3.74 26.05
CA VAL A 126 -2.81 4.86 26.26
C VAL A 126 -4.15 4.60 25.58
N PRO A 127 -5.26 5.19 26.07
CA PRO A 127 -6.52 5.22 25.32
C PRO A 127 -6.39 5.98 24.00
N PHE A 128 -7.22 5.65 23.00
CA PHE A 128 -7.28 6.37 21.72
C PHE A 128 -7.44 7.88 21.90
N GLN A 129 -8.32 8.30 22.82
CA GLN A 129 -8.55 9.72 23.09
C GLN A 129 -7.27 10.43 23.49
N GLN A 130 -6.48 9.83 24.40
CA GLN A 130 -5.21 10.44 24.84
C GLN A 130 -4.20 10.56 23.71
N LEU A 131 -4.10 9.55 22.83
CA LEU A 131 -3.24 9.65 21.63
C LEU A 131 -3.69 10.80 20.72
N ARG A 132 -5.01 10.92 20.51
CA ARG A 132 -5.60 11.99 19.71
C ARG A 132 -5.30 13.38 20.31
N ASP A 133 -5.46 13.52 21.62
CA ASP A 133 -5.21 14.78 22.33
C ASP A 133 -3.73 15.20 22.20
N VAL A 134 -2.78 14.23 22.25
CA VAL A 134 -1.36 14.48 21.97
C VAL A 134 -1.17 14.99 20.54
N VAL A 135 -1.76 14.33 19.53
CA VAL A 135 -1.64 14.74 18.12
C VAL A 135 -2.26 16.12 17.89
N GLN A 136 -3.32 16.48 18.62
CA GLN A 136 -3.95 17.79 18.56
C GLN A 136 -3.18 18.88 19.33
N GLY A 137 -2.13 18.51 20.08
CA GLY A 137 -1.33 19.47 20.85
C GLY A 137 -1.93 19.82 22.20
N GLU A 138 -2.90 19.05 22.71
CA GLU A 138 -3.58 19.35 23.99
C GLU A 138 -2.77 18.91 25.23
N VAL A 139 -1.77 18.02 25.04
CA VAL A 139 -0.95 17.47 26.13
C VAL A 139 0.42 18.15 26.19
N ASN A 140 0.85 18.55 27.37
CA ASN A 140 2.05 19.37 27.59
C ASN A 140 3.31 18.59 28.00
N GLN A 141 3.19 17.35 28.43
CA GLN A 141 4.31 16.55 28.89
C GLN A 141 4.93 15.79 27.71
N ALA A 142 6.25 15.86 27.58
CA ALA A 142 7.03 15.06 26.65
C ALA A 142 8.34 14.69 27.33
N ALA A 143 8.85 13.51 27.02
CA ALA A 143 10.18 13.10 27.45
C ALA A 143 11.26 14.05 26.91
N LEU A 144 12.41 14.10 27.56
CA LEU A 144 13.52 14.93 27.10
C LEU A 144 14.05 14.50 25.73
N GLY A 145 14.04 13.20 25.46
CA GLY A 145 14.43 12.62 24.18
C GLY A 145 14.09 11.14 24.15
N THR A 146 14.08 10.59 22.94
CA THR A 146 13.90 9.15 22.69
C THR A 146 15.09 8.68 21.85
N GLU A 147 15.72 7.59 22.28
CA GLU A 147 16.76 6.97 21.48
C GLU A 147 16.12 6.01 20.48
N LEU A 148 16.17 6.36 19.19
CA LEU A 148 15.56 5.61 18.10
C LEU A 148 15.85 4.10 18.12
N PRO A 149 17.09 3.63 18.29
CA PRO A 149 17.39 2.20 18.34
C PRO A 149 16.64 1.49 19.47
N GLN A 150 16.69 2.02 20.70
CA GLN A 150 16.03 1.42 21.85
C GLN A 150 14.51 1.47 21.73
N MET A 151 13.92 2.53 21.14
CA MET A 151 12.50 2.61 20.87
C MET A 151 12.06 1.49 19.94
N LEU A 152 12.77 1.29 18.81
CA LEU A 152 12.47 0.23 17.86
C LEU A 152 12.61 -1.16 18.51
N GLU A 153 13.69 -1.38 19.28
CA GLU A 153 13.89 -2.63 20.02
C GLU A 153 12.76 -2.87 21.03
N GLY A 154 12.39 -1.86 21.81
CA GLY A 154 11.27 -1.94 22.76
C GLY A 154 9.95 -2.31 22.09
N ILE A 155 9.63 -1.73 20.93
CA ILE A 155 8.40 -2.01 20.18
C ILE A 155 8.41 -3.45 19.63
N LEU A 156 9.52 -3.88 19.06
CA LEU A 156 9.62 -5.17 18.36
C LEU A 156 9.76 -6.35 19.33
N ASN A 157 10.24 -6.12 20.56
CA ASN A 157 10.29 -7.13 21.60
C ASN A 157 9.00 -7.24 22.43
N MET A 158 7.99 -6.41 22.14
CA MET A 158 6.69 -6.55 22.81
C MET A 158 6.02 -7.88 22.44
N PRO A 159 5.20 -8.47 23.34
CA PRO A 159 4.45 -9.68 23.04
C PRO A 159 3.61 -9.53 21.77
N GLN A 160 3.57 -10.59 20.95
CA GLN A 160 2.79 -10.66 19.71
C GLN A 160 3.25 -9.67 18.59
N ALA A 161 4.45 -9.10 18.67
CA ALA A 161 4.95 -8.22 17.61
C ALA A 161 4.94 -8.90 16.22
N ALA A 162 5.21 -10.21 16.17
CA ALA A 162 5.16 -11.01 14.94
C ALA A 162 3.74 -11.34 14.42
N GLN A 163 2.69 -10.96 15.13
CA GLN A 163 1.30 -11.27 14.76
C GLN A 163 0.46 -10.02 14.48
N ARG A 164 1.06 -8.85 14.58
CA ARG A 164 0.38 -7.56 14.41
C ARG A 164 1.12 -6.64 13.48
N VAL A 165 0.44 -5.59 13.05
CA VAL A 165 1.03 -4.43 12.40
C VAL A 165 1.40 -3.40 13.48
N SER A 166 2.66 -3.01 13.54
CA SER A 166 3.17 -1.92 14.38
C SER A 166 3.37 -0.68 13.51
N VAL A 167 2.63 0.39 13.80
CA VAL A 167 2.72 1.70 13.13
C VAL A 167 3.51 2.63 14.03
N VAL A 168 4.73 3.01 13.64
CA VAL A 168 5.64 3.83 14.43
C VAL A 168 5.75 5.22 13.80
N ILE A 169 5.47 6.26 14.56
CA ILE A 169 5.43 7.65 14.11
C ILE A 169 6.48 8.44 14.87
N SER A 170 7.44 9.05 14.14
CA SER A 170 8.59 9.76 14.70
C SER A 170 9.23 10.69 13.65
N ASP A 171 10.03 11.66 14.07
CA ASP A 171 10.92 12.42 13.19
C ASP A 171 12.18 11.61 12.81
N PHE A 172 12.42 10.48 13.48
CA PHE A 172 13.57 9.61 13.30
C PHE A 172 14.92 10.32 13.39
N ILE A 173 14.99 11.43 14.14
CA ILE A 173 16.24 12.13 14.41
C ILE A 173 16.99 11.38 15.50
N TYR A 174 18.11 10.78 15.13
CA TYR A 174 19.00 10.08 16.05
C TYR A 174 20.29 10.90 16.26
N GLY A 175 20.44 11.45 17.43
CA GLY A 175 21.64 12.15 17.84
C GLY A 175 22.45 11.33 18.84
N PRO A 176 23.32 10.40 18.39
CA PRO A 176 24.12 9.58 19.29
C PRO A 176 25.01 10.44 20.17
N ALA A 177 25.24 9.97 21.42
CA ALA A 177 26.06 10.68 22.39
C ALA A 177 27.53 10.79 21.97
N ARG A 178 28.02 9.82 21.18
CA ARG A 178 29.40 9.77 20.70
C ARG A 178 29.43 9.90 19.18
N LYS A 179 30.39 10.70 18.67
CA LYS A 179 30.63 10.83 17.22
C LYS A 179 31.00 9.52 16.52
N SER A 180 31.70 8.60 17.24
CA SER A 180 31.99 7.26 16.73
C SER A 180 30.76 6.44 16.39
N ASP A 181 29.65 6.68 17.05
CA ASP A 181 28.42 5.90 16.87
C ASP A 181 27.72 6.23 15.53
N PHE A 182 28.05 7.37 14.90
CA PHE A 182 27.52 7.70 13.58
C PHE A 182 27.95 6.71 12.50
N SER A 183 29.21 6.27 12.51
CA SER A 183 29.70 5.29 11.55
C SER A 183 29.14 3.88 11.77
N GLN A 184 28.59 3.62 12.97
CA GLN A 184 27.98 2.36 13.36
C GLN A 184 26.46 2.38 13.25
N LEU A 185 25.86 3.49 12.83
CA LEU A 185 24.41 3.65 12.80
C LEU A 185 23.68 2.53 12.03
N PRO A 186 24.12 2.07 10.84
CA PRO A 186 23.48 0.94 10.17
C PRO A 186 23.48 -0.34 11.02
N ASN A 187 24.60 -0.61 11.71
CA ASN A 187 24.73 -1.79 12.57
C ASN A 187 23.84 -1.67 13.82
N LEU A 188 23.78 -0.49 14.43
CA LEU A 188 22.91 -0.22 15.57
C LEU A 188 21.43 -0.42 15.19
N ILE A 189 21.00 0.14 14.08
CA ILE A 189 19.63 -0.05 13.59
C ILE A 189 19.39 -1.53 13.30
N ARG A 190 20.26 -2.21 12.55
CA ARG A 190 20.14 -3.64 12.27
C ARG A 190 20.02 -4.48 13.55
N THR A 191 20.77 -4.16 14.58
CA THR A 191 20.72 -4.88 15.87
C THR A 191 19.40 -4.62 16.58
N SER A 192 18.96 -3.38 16.65
CA SER A 192 17.69 -2.99 17.31
C SER A 192 16.45 -3.55 16.64
N ILE A 193 16.53 -3.80 15.33
CA ILE A 193 15.46 -4.44 14.57
C ILE A 193 15.73 -5.93 14.27
N ALA A 194 16.62 -6.58 15.04
CA ALA A 194 16.90 -8.01 14.85
C ALA A 194 15.65 -8.90 14.75
N PRO A 195 14.55 -8.66 15.50
CA PRO A 195 13.29 -9.38 15.31
C PRO A 195 12.72 -9.32 13.89
N VAL A 196 13.00 -8.26 13.11
CA VAL A 196 12.55 -8.16 11.70
C VAL A 196 13.15 -9.31 10.87
N SER A 197 14.45 -9.54 10.98
CA SER A 197 15.12 -10.66 10.29
C SER A 197 14.69 -12.03 10.85
N GLN A 198 14.68 -12.17 12.18
CA GLN A 198 14.38 -13.43 12.86
C GLN A 198 12.95 -13.92 12.62
N GLN A 199 11.99 -12.99 12.53
CA GLN A 199 10.57 -13.26 12.36
C GLN A 199 10.07 -13.01 10.93
N GLN A 200 10.99 -12.68 10.00
CA GLN A 200 10.70 -12.40 8.59
C GLN A 200 9.63 -11.30 8.42
N LEU A 201 9.69 -10.24 9.23
CA LEU A 201 8.77 -9.12 9.14
C LEU A 201 9.10 -8.23 7.93
N ALA A 202 8.09 -7.55 7.41
CA ALA A 202 8.28 -6.45 6.45
C ALA A 202 8.36 -5.11 7.18
N VAL A 203 9.05 -4.16 6.57
CA VAL A 203 9.11 -2.75 6.99
C VAL A 203 8.71 -1.88 5.80
N ALA A 204 7.66 -1.09 5.96
CA ALA A 204 7.29 -0.03 5.04
C ALA A 204 7.57 1.32 5.71
N VAL A 205 8.24 2.22 5.01
CA VAL A 205 8.62 3.55 5.49
C VAL A 205 7.98 4.61 4.61
N PHE A 206 7.27 5.54 5.23
CA PHE A 206 6.60 6.66 4.58
C PHE A 206 7.18 7.95 5.12
N GLY A 207 7.67 8.82 4.25
CA GLY A 207 8.24 10.13 4.61
C GLY A 207 7.35 11.27 4.17
N GLU A 208 7.15 12.26 5.03
CA GLU A 208 6.43 13.49 4.74
C GLU A 208 7.09 14.67 5.46
N THR A 209 6.77 15.89 5.07
CA THR A 209 7.24 17.10 5.75
C THR A 209 6.07 17.85 6.37
N SER A 210 6.32 18.48 7.50
CA SER A 210 5.33 19.34 8.16
C SER A 210 5.97 20.63 8.65
N LYS A 211 5.20 21.69 8.71
CA LYS A 211 5.57 22.89 9.45
C LYS A 211 5.87 22.52 10.90
N PHE A 212 6.91 23.15 11.43
CA PHE A 212 7.41 22.94 12.78
C PHE A 212 7.48 24.27 13.53
N TYR A 213 6.92 24.31 14.74
CA TYR A 213 6.87 25.51 15.56
C TYR A 213 7.43 25.22 16.96
N GLY A 214 8.57 25.78 17.29
CA GLY A 214 9.21 25.58 18.58
C GLY A 214 10.69 25.26 18.50
N THR A 215 11.22 24.58 19.50
CA THR A 215 12.65 24.26 19.58
C THR A 215 12.95 22.98 18.82
N TYR A 216 13.64 23.11 17.71
CA TYR A 216 14.22 21.99 16.95
C TYR A 216 15.53 21.54 17.57
N HIS A 217 15.72 20.24 17.67
CA HIS A 217 16.90 19.60 18.25
C HIS A 217 17.64 18.77 17.18
N PRO A 218 18.59 19.37 16.42
CA PRO A 218 19.31 18.62 15.39
C PRO A 218 20.12 17.47 16.00
N ALA A 219 20.37 16.42 15.23
CA ALA A 219 21.28 15.33 15.59
C ALA A 219 22.71 15.89 15.76
N VAL A 220 23.15 16.72 14.81
CA VAL A 220 24.44 17.39 14.85
C VAL A 220 24.37 18.61 15.76
N LYS A 221 25.07 18.57 16.92
CA LYS A 221 25.00 19.60 17.95
C LYS A 221 25.91 20.81 17.71
N THR A 222 26.66 20.83 16.62
CA THR A 222 27.60 21.89 16.28
C THR A 222 27.25 22.50 14.92
N PRO A 223 27.18 23.81 14.75
CA PRO A 223 27.53 24.87 15.74
C PRO A 223 26.44 25.13 16.78
N VAL A 224 25.21 24.68 16.57
CA VAL A 224 24.06 24.99 17.43
C VAL A 224 23.33 23.72 17.85
N ALA A 225 23.16 23.53 19.18
CA ALA A 225 22.49 22.35 19.73
C ALA A 225 20.95 22.47 19.73
N LYS A 226 20.41 23.67 19.58
CA LYS A 226 18.96 23.97 19.60
C LYS A 226 18.68 25.12 18.66
N ARG A 227 17.60 25.07 17.93
CA ARG A 227 17.11 26.12 17.01
C ARG A 227 15.66 26.42 17.24
N PRO A 228 15.25 27.69 17.36
CA PRO A 228 13.83 28.05 17.23
C PRO A 228 13.41 27.96 15.76
N LEU A 229 12.30 27.29 15.48
CA LEU A 229 11.65 27.26 14.18
C LEU A 229 10.25 27.86 14.30
N SER A 230 9.77 28.50 13.22
CA SER A 230 8.48 29.18 13.18
C SER A 230 7.74 28.92 11.87
N GLY A 231 7.61 27.66 11.50
CA GLY A 231 6.89 27.21 10.31
C GLY A 231 7.77 26.64 9.20
N GLU A 232 9.06 26.48 9.46
CA GLU A 232 9.95 25.75 8.56
C GLU A 232 9.54 24.29 8.48
N LYS A 233 9.71 23.68 7.31
CA LYS A 233 9.35 22.28 7.10
C LYS A 233 10.42 21.34 7.63
N VAL A 234 9.99 20.39 8.47
CA VAL A 234 10.81 19.32 9.04
C VAL A 234 10.22 17.98 8.62
N PRO A 235 11.05 16.98 8.25
CA PRO A 235 10.57 15.64 7.92
C PRO A 235 10.05 14.90 9.15
N TYR A 236 9.08 14.04 8.92
CA TYR A 236 8.67 13.00 9.85
C TYR A 236 8.34 11.73 9.08
N TYR A 237 8.28 10.62 9.77
CA TYR A 237 8.11 9.31 9.15
C TYR A 237 7.05 8.48 9.86
N VAL A 238 6.38 7.65 9.07
CA VAL A 238 5.51 6.57 9.54
C VAL A 238 6.13 5.26 9.09
N TRP A 239 6.53 4.43 10.04
CA TRP A 239 6.98 3.08 9.76
C TRP A 239 5.88 2.08 10.06
N VAL A 240 5.65 1.16 9.15
CA VAL A 240 4.68 0.07 9.30
C VAL A 240 5.44 -1.24 9.29
N ILE A 241 5.48 -1.92 10.44
CA ILE A 241 6.31 -3.11 10.65
C ILE A 241 5.41 -4.27 11.06
N GLY A 242 5.60 -5.45 10.47
CA GLY A 242 4.82 -6.63 10.80
C GLY A 242 4.94 -7.74 9.75
N PRO A 243 4.15 -8.82 9.87
CA PRO A 243 4.09 -9.85 8.85
C PRO A 243 3.84 -9.27 7.46
N PRO A 244 4.57 -9.71 6.42
CA PRO A 244 4.53 -9.09 5.09
C PRO A 244 3.12 -8.92 4.52
N ALA A 245 2.28 -9.95 4.59
CA ALA A 245 0.90 -9.88 4.11
C ALA A 245 0.03 -8.89 4.90
N LEU A 246 0.27 -8.75 6.22
CA LEU A 246 -0.48 -7.79 7.05
C LEU A 246 -0.02 -6.35 6.80
N VAL A 247 1.28 -6.12 6.58
CA VAL A 247 1.82 -4.80 6.18
C VAL A 247 1.26 -4.40 4.83
N ALA A 248 1.29 -5.31 3.84
CA ALA A 248 0.72 -5.08 2.51
C ALA A 248 -0.75 -4.69 2.62
N ARG A 249 -1.53 -5.48 3.34
CA ARG A 249 -2.96 -5.25 3.54
C ARG A 249 -3.26 -3.95 4.30
N TYR A 250 -2.52 -3.63 5.37
CA TYR A 250 -2.70 -2.37 6.10
C TYR A 250 -2.47 -1.16 5.20
N THR A 251 -1.42 -1.20 4.39
CA THR A 251 -1.08 -0.11 3.46
C THR A 251 -2.06 -0.01 2.28
N ALA A 252 -2.72 -1.09 1.90
CA ALA A 252 -3.74 -1.11 0.85
C ALA A 252 -5.13 -0.69 1.34
N GLU A 253 -5.54 -1.12 2.54
CA GLU A 253 -6.92 -0.98 3.02
C GLU A 253 -7.10 0.16 4.03
N VAL A 254 -6.08 0.47 4.85
CA VAL A 254 -6.15 1.46 5.93
C VAL A 254 -5.35 2.72 5.59
N PHE A 255 -4.09 2.59 5.19
CA PHE A 255 -3.22 3.72 4.87
C PHE A 255 -3.23 4.04 3.37
N LYS A 256 -4.43 4.14 2.77
CA LYS A 256 -4.63 4.36 1.31
C LYS A 256 -4.02 5.67 0.80
N ASN A 257 -4.10 6.73 1.60
CA ASN A 257 -3.59 8.07 1.26
C ASN A 257 -2.14 8.25 1.73
N ALA A 258 -1.31 7.21 1.62
CA ALA A 258 0.08 7.28 2.02
C ALA A 258 0.86 8.33 1.21
N PRO A 259 1.89 8.99 1.81
CA PRO A 259 2.76 9.94 1.13
C PRO A 259 3.44 9.34 -0.10
N ALA A 260 3.91 10.20 -1.01
CA ALA A 260 4.64 9.78 -2.21
C ALA A 260 6.02 9.17 -1.89
N GLN A 261 6.68 9.64 -0.81
CA GLN A 261 7.96 9.09 -0.36
C GLN A 261 7.74 7.78 0.38
N GLN A 262 7.92 6.67 -0.31
CA GLN A 262 7.70 5.32 0.20
C GLN A 262 8.92 4.44 -0.04
N ALA A 263 9.28 3.60 0.93
CA ALA A 263 10.26 2.55 0.82
C ALA A 263 9.72 1.27 1.48
N PHE A 264 9.93 0.12 0.83
CA PHE A 264 9.43 -1.16 1.32
C PHE A 264 10.55 -2.18 1.35
N PHE A 265 10.67 -2.89 2.47
CA PHE A 265 11.66 -3.93 2.70
C PHE A 265 10.95 -5.20 3.15
N GLY A 266 11.30 -6.34 2.55
CA GLY A 266 10.74 -7.64 2.92
C GLY A 266 9.23 -7.80 2.65
N LEU A 267 8.62 -6.89 1.87
CA LEU A 267 7.22 -7.02 1.51
C LEU A 267 7.04 -8.26 0.63
N LYS A 268 6.06 -9.08 1.00
CA LYS A 268 5.65 -10.27 0.27
C LYS A 268 4.15 -10.42 0.41
N THR A 269 3.46 -10.57 -0.71
CA THR A 269 2.04 -10.88 -0.70
C THR A 269 1.82 -12.39 -0.79
N THR A 270 0.60 -12.85 -0.55
CA THR A 270 0.18 -14.18 -0.97
C THR A 270 0.29 -14.26 -2.50
N THR A 271 0.44 -15.47 -3.04
CA THR A 271 0.41 -15.64 -4.49
C THR A 271 -0.92 -15.10 -5.03
N PRO A 272 -0.92 -14.04 -5.85
CA PRO A 272 -2.16 -13.45 -6.33
C PRO A 272 -2.95 -14.46 -7.17
N ALA A 273 -4.28 -14.39 -7.10
CA ALA A 273 -5.12 -15.09 -8.05
C ALA A 273 -4.73 -14.65 -9.46
N PHE A 274 -4.45 -15.63 -10.31
CA PHE A 274 -3.93 -15.46 -11.65
C PHE A 274 -4.57 -16.46 -12.58
N ALA A 275 -5.04 -16.03 -13.74
CA ALA A 275 -5.52 -16.93 -14.77
C ALA A 275 -5.38 -16.31 -16.17
N PRO A 276 -5.09 -17.14 -17.20
CA PRO A 276 -5.24 -16.72 -18.58
C PRO A 276 -6.72 -16.50 -18.91
N LEU A 277 -7.00 -15.47 -19.69
CA LEU A 277 -8.33 -15.06 -20.09
C LEU A 277 -8.53 -15.40 -21.58
N LEU A 278 -8.95 -16.64 -21.85
CA LEU A 278 -9.13 -17.16 -23.22
C LEU A 278 -10.61 -17.18 -23.66
N THR A 279 -11.53 -16.89 -22.76
CA THR A 279 -12.95 -16.78 -23.10
C THR A 279 -13.20 -15.50 -23.90
N GLN A 280 -14.30 -15.47 -24.66
CA GLN A 280 -14.70 -14.27 -25.39
C GLN A 280 -15.01 -13.15 -24.39
N LEU A 281 -14.20 -12.10 -24.44
CA LEU A 281 -14.35 -10.91 -23.61
C LEU A 281 -15.04 -9.82 -24.40
N THR A 282 -15.79 -8.95 -23.72
CA THR A 282 -16.47 -7.81 -24.37
C THR A 282 -15.48 -6.84 -25.01
N ASP A 283 -14.31 -6.61 -24.39
CA ASP A 283 -13.25 -5.82 -24.99
C ASP A 283 -12.43 -6.68 -25.98
N PRO A 284 -12.51 -6.42 -27.29
CA PRO A 284 -11.76 -7.18 -28.31
C PRO A 284 -10.23 -7.10 -28.10
N LYS A 285 -9.74 -6.03 -27.46
CA LYS A 285 -8.31 -5.85 -27.17
C LYS A 285 -7.78 -6.86 -26.16
N LEU A 286 -8.65 -7.48 -25.39
CA LEU A 286 -8.27 -8.51 -24.41
C LEU A 286 -8.32 -9.92 -24.99
N GLN A 287 -8.85 -10.11 -26.18
CA GLN A 287 -8.90 -11.42 -26.82
C GLN A 287 -7.51 -11.88 -27.27
N ALA A 288 -7.34 -13.19 -27.33
CA ALA A 288 -6.13 -13.79 -27.88
C ALA A 288 -5.99 -13.44 -29.36
N ALA A 289 -4.76 -13.24 -29.80
CA ALA A 289 -4.44 -12.91 -31.19
C ALA A 289 -3.13 -13.56 -31.62
N GLY A 290 -2.93 -13.67 -32.93
CA GLY A 290 -1.77 -14.31 -33.52
C GLY A 290 -1.95 -15.82 -33.65
N GLY A 291 -0.91 -16.59 -33.34
CA GLY A 291 -0.92 -18.06 -33.47
C GLY A 291 -1.95 -18.76 -32.56
N THR A 292 -1.97 -20.06 -32.58
CA THR A 292 -2.97 -20.85 -31.80
C THR A 292 -2.67 -20.80 -30.30
N VAL A 293 -3.74 -20.63 -29.50
CA VAL A 293 -3.68 -20.74 -28.04
C VAL A 293 -4.97 -21.32 -27.47
N TYR A 294 -4.88 -22.30 -26.61
CA TYR A 294 -6.02 -22.85 -25.88
C TYR A 294 -5.64 -23.37 -24.47
N ALA A 295 -6.62 -23.43 -23.57
CA ALA A 295 -6.40 -23.90 -22.22
C ALA A 295 -6.34 -25.44 -22.20
N GLU A 296 -5.34 -25.99 -21.52
CA GLU A 296 -5.20 -27.44 -21.30
C GLU A 296 -4.82 -27.68 -19.83
N ASN A 297 -5.66 -28.45 -19.11
CA ASN A 297 -5.47 -28.77 -17.69
C ASN A 297 -5.22 -27.51 -16.83
N ASN A 298 -4.01 -27.23 -16.39
CA ASN A 298 -3.64 -26.05 -15.57
C ASN A 298 -2.68 -25.09 -16.31
N GLY A 299 -2.61 -25.19 -17.64
CA GLY A 299 -1.70 -24.39 -18.45
C GLY A 299 -2.30 -23.97 -19.77
N LEU A 300 -1.42 -23.55 -20.68
CA LEU A 300 -1.76 -23.21 -22.05
C LEU A 300 -0.99 -24.09 -23.04
N THR A 301 -1.67 -24.54 -24.05
CA THR A 301 -1.04 -25.05 -25.28
C THR A 301 -1.07 -23.95 -26.31
N LEU A 302 0.08 -23.67 -26.93
CA LEU A 302 0.24 -22.57 -27.88
C LEU A 302 1.25 -22.92 -28.97
N ASN A 303 1.03 -22.36 -30.17
CA ASN A 303 1.94 -22.48 -31.29
C ASN A 303 2.35 -21.10 -31.81
N PRO A 304 3.54 -20.60 -31.44
CA PRO A 304 4.08 -19.32 -31.92
C PRO A 304 4.98 -19.48 -33.16
N SER A 305 4.84 -20.57 -33.94
CA SER A 305 5.79 -20.89 -35.04
C SER A 305 5.79 -19.87 -36.16
N ASP A 306 4.61 -19.38 -36.54
CA ASP A 306 4.43 -18.46 -37.67
C ASP A 306 4.20 -17.04 -37.20
N ASP A 307 3.37 -16.86 -36.15
CA ASP A 307 3.04 -15.57 -35.56
C ASP A 307 3.15 -15.62 -34.04
N PRO A 308 3.65 -14.55 -33.40
CA PRO A 308 3.61 -14.44 -31.94
C PRO A 308 2.19 -14.62 -31.39
N VAL A 309 2.07 -15.32 -30.26
CA VAL A 309 0.80 -15.51 -29.57
C VAL A 309 0.64 -14.44 -28.50
N ASP A 310 -0.39 -13.62 -28.63
CA ASP A 310 -0.79 -12.61 -27.64
C ASP A 310 -2.01 -13.12 -26.89
N PHE A 311 -1.99 -13.07 -25.56
CA PHE A 311 -3.13 -13.40 -24.71
C PHE A 311 -3.19 -12.55 -23.46
N SER A 312 -4.38 -12.42 -22.91
CA SER A 312 -4.61 -11.68 -21.68
C SER A 312 -4.56 -12.57 -20.45
N VAL A 313 -4.13 -12.00 -19.34
CA VAL A 313 -4.16 -12.64 -18.03
C VAL A 313 -4.77 -11.70 -17.01
N GLY A 314 -5.60 -12.25 -16.11
CA GLY A 314 -6.13 -11.58 -14.96
C GLY A 314 -5.23 -11.75 -13.75
N LEU A 315 -5.06 -10.71 -12.96
CA LEU A 315 -4.31 -10.69 -11.70
C LEU A 315 -5.11 -10.03 -10.59
N ASN A 316 -5.08 -10.60 -9.39
CA ASN A 316 -5.64 -9.95 -8.20
C ASN A 316 -4.52 -9.30 -7.38
N LEU A 317 -4.36 -8.01 -7.52
CA LEU A 317 -3.29 -7.24 -6.87
C LEU A 317 -3.77 -6.41 -5.67
N LYS A 318 -4.95 -6.71 -5.12
CA LYS A 318 -5.55 -5.96 -3.99
C LYS A 318 -4.68 -5.90 -2.73
N GLU A 319 -3.77 -6.85 -2.55
CA GLU A 319 -2.85 -6.88 -1.41
C GLU A 319 -1.60 -6.01 -1.62
N LEU A 320 -1.34 -5.49 -2.82
CA LEU A 320 -0.23 -4.57 -3.03
C LEU A 320 -0.55 -3.19 -2.44
N PRO A 321 0.47 -2.44 -1.98
CA PRO A 321 0.31 -1.02 -1.68
C PRO A 321 -0.33 -0.27 -2.85
N PHE A 322 -1.21 0.69 -2.57
CA PHE A 322 -1.99 1.38 -3.62
C PHE A 322 -1.12 1.97 -4.74
N ALA A 323 0.03 2.57 -4.38
CA ALA A 323 0.97 3.11 -5.37
C ALA A 323 1.54 2.04 -6.31
N TRP A 324 1.63 0.79 -5.86
CA TRP A 324 2.15 -0.32 -6.65
C TRP A 324 1.10 -0.98 -7.55
N GLN A 325 -0.17 -0.69 -7.31
CA GLN A 325 -1.28 -1.12 -8.18
C GLN A 325 -1.42 -0.25 -9.44
N GLN A 326 -0.69 0.86 -9.52
CA GLN A 326 -0.77 1.76 -10.66
C GLN A 326 -0.15 1.13 -11.91
N SER A 327 -0.82 1.29 -13.06
CA SER A 327 -0.39 0.72 -14.35
C SER A 327 1.06 1.07 -14.70
N ALA A 328 1.48 2.31 -14.46
CA ALA A 328 2.84 2.77 -14.74
C ALA A 328 3.88 2.02 -13.88
N PHE A 329 3.62 1.84 -12.59
CA PHE A 329 4.51 1.09 -11.70
C PHE A 329 4.61 -0.38 -12.14
N LEU A 330 3.47 -1.02 -12.39
CA LEU A 330 3.41 -2.43 -12.79
C LEU A 330 4.11 -2.65 -14.13
N ALA A 331 3.85 -1.79 -15.13
CA ALA A 331 4.48 -1.89 -16.46
C ALA A 331 6.01 -1.76 -16.38
N GLN A 332 6.52 -0.97 -15.44
CA GLN A 332 7.96 -0.76 -15.26
C GLN A 332 8.63 -1.91 -14.50
N HIS A 333 7.94 -2.53 -13.53
CA HIS A 333 8.56 -3.43 -12.57
C HIS A 333 8.21 -4.91 -12.75
N LEU A 334 7.08 -5.24 -13.42
CA LEU A 334 6.75 -6.64 -13.71
C LEU A 334 7.79 -7.26 -14.65
N GLN A 335 8.27 -8.44 -14.29
CA GLN A 335 9.20 -9.22 -15.08
C GLN A 335 8.52 -10.47 -15.61
N VAL A 336 8.67 -10.69 -16.92
CA VAL A 336 8.22 -11.91 -17.61
C VAL A 336 9.46 -12.73 -17.96
N ARG A 337 9.47 -14.00 -17.60
CA ARG A 337 10.56 -14.93 -17.91
C ARG A 337 10.00 -16.22 -18.51
N LEU A 338 10.59 -16.66 -19.60
CA LEU A 338 10.25 -17.92 -20.25
C LEU A 338 11.57 -18.68 -20.58
N PRO A 339 11.98 -19.66 -19.77
CA PRO A 339 13.12 -20.49 -20.10
C PRO A 339 12.91 -21.21 -21.46
N ASN A 340 13.95 -21.26 -22.29
CA ASN A 340 13.88 -21.83 -23.62
C ASN A 340 12.78 -21.23 -24.53
N GLY A 341 12.57 -19.92 -24.41
CA GLY A 341 11.59 -19.20 -25.20
C GLY A 341 11.79 -17.70 -25.13
N GLN A 342 10.86 -16.96 -25.75
CA GLN A 342 10.80 -15.50 -25.69
C GLN A 342 9.37 -15.09 -25.36
N ALA A 343 9.23 -14.40 -24.25
CA ALA A 343 7.97 -13.81 -23.82
C ALA A 343 8.18 -12.39 -23.28
N SER A 344 7.18 -11.55 -23.43
CA SER A 344 7.21 -10.17 -22.97
C SER A 344 5.83 -9.69 -22.54
N LEU A 345 5.81 -8.68 -21.70
CA LEU A 345 4.63 -7.87 -21.44
C LEU A 345 4.39 -6.94 -22.62
N LEU A 346 3.17 -6.90 -23.14
CA LEU A 346 2.85 -5.95 -24.21
C LEU A 346 2.85 -4.51 -23.67
N PRO A 347 3.39 -3.54 -24.42
CA PRO A 347 3.37 -2.13 -24.03
C PRO A 347 1.94 -1.64 -23.75
N ASN A 348 1.79 -0.82 -22.71
CA ASN A 348 0.52 -0.19 -22.32
C ASN A 348 -0.65 -1.17 -22.10
N SER A 349 -0.35 -2.45 -21.81
CA SER A 349 -1.38 -3.47 -21.65
C SER A 349 -1.81 -3.71 -20.19
N VAL A 350 -1.05 -3.22 -19.24
CA VAL A 350 -1.37 -3.35 -17.81
C VAL A 350 -2.35 -2.27 -17.40
N ARG A 351 -3.52 -2.67 -16.92
CA ARG A 351 -4.51 -1.74 -16.41
C ARG A 351 -5.38 -2.34 -15.31
N PRO A 352 -5.95 -1.51 -14.42
CA PRO A 352 -7.00 -1.97 -13.53
C PRO A 352 -8.25 -2.35 -14.33
N LEU A 353 -9.04 -3.27 -13.80
CA LEU A 353 -10.40 -3.57 -14.25
C LEU A 353 -11.37 -2.61 -13.57
N THR A 354 -12.37 -2.15 -14.32
CA THR A 354 -13.46 -1.35 -13.78
C THR A 354 -14.49 -2.26 -13.07
N GLU A 355 -15.30 -1.68 -12.19
CA GLU A 355 -16.38 -2.41 -11.53
C GLU A 355 -17.42 -2.94 -12.54
N ASP A 356 -17.69 -2.18 -13.62
CA ASP A 356 -18.59 -2.59 -14.69
C ASP A 356 -18.04 -3.80 -15.46
N GLU A 357 -16.73 -3.84 -15.74
CA GLU A 357 -16.10 -5.01 -16.38
C GLU A 357 -16.17 -6.25 -15.51
N GLN A 358 -15.91 -6.10 -14.20
CA GLN A 358 -15.98 -7.22 -13.25
C GLN A 358 -17.38 -7.74 -13.04
N SER A 359 -18.38 -6.85 -12.94
CA SER A 359 -19.79 -7.22 -12.77
C SER A 359 -20.43 -7.74 -14.07
N GLY A 360 -20.06 -7.17 -15.20
CA GLY A 360 -20.58 -7.56 -16.52
C GLY A 360 -19.99 -8.86 -17.07
N GLN A 361 -18.84 -9.29 -16.55
CA GLN A 361 -18.15 -10.50 -17.03
C GLN A 361 -17.66 -11.34 -15.84
N PRO A 362 -18.39 -12.39 -15.43
CA PRO A 362 -18.06 -13.20 -14.24
C PRO A 362 -16.63 -13.76 -14.22
N VAL A 363 -16.04 -14.01 -15.40
CA VAL A 363 -14.67 -14.48 -15.53
C VAL A 363 -13.64 -13.45 -15.02
N LEU A 364 -13.98 -12.17 -15.02
CA LEU A 364 -13.13 -11.06 -14.56
C LEU A 364 -13.30 -10.75 -13.07
N ALA A 365 -14.39 -11.18 -12.47
CA ALA A 365 -14.72 -10.86 -11.06
C ALA A 365 -13.63 -11.21 -10.02
N PRO A 366 -12.82 -12.29 -10.18
CA PRO A 366 -11.75 -12.61 -9.23
C PRO A 366 -10.53 -11.67 -9.31
N PHE A 367 -10.41 -10.85 -10.36
CA PHE A 367 -9.22 -10.09 -10.68
C PHE A 367 -9.44 -8.60 -10.47
N THR A 368 -8.35 -7.88 -10.16
CA THR A 368 -8.35 -6.42 -10.06
C THR A 368 -7.68 -5.75 -11.25
N HIS A 369 -6.81 -6.51 -11.94
CA HIS A 369 -6.02 -6.04 -13.07
C HIS A 369 -6.04 -7.04 -14.21
N VAL A 370 -5.82 -6.52 -15.40
CA VAL A 370 -5.56 -7.29 -16.60
C VAL A 370 -4.26 -6.79 -17.24
N LEU A 371 -3.53 -7.71 -17.84
CA LEU A 371 -2.35 -7.42 -18.65
C LEU A 371 -2.30 -8.37 -19.85
N ARG A 372 -1.55 -8.02 -20.88
CA ARG A 372 -1.35 -8.87 -22.05
C ARG A 372 0.09 -9.33 -22.16
N LEU A 373 0.24 -10.61 -22.40
CA LEU A 373 1.52 -11.27 -22.63
C LEU A 373 1.65 -11.65 -24.09
N ARG A 374 2.87 -11.55 -24.61
CA ARG A 374 3.26 -12.04 -25.92
C ARG A 374 4.26 -13.17 -25.74
N VAL A 375 4.00 -14.30 -26.37
CA VAL A 375 4.98 -15.37 -26.55
C VAL A 375 5.36 -15.43 -28.01
N SER A 376 6.59 -15.00 -28.33
CA SER A 376 7.09 -14.97 -29.70
C SER A 376 7.90 -16.21 -30.07
N LYS A 377 8.34 -17.00 -29.07
CA LYS A 377 9.12 -18.22 -29.31
C LYS A 377 8.97 -19.19 -28.16
N LEU A 378 8.79 -20.48 -28.50
CA LEU A 378 8.79 -21.58 -27.56
C LEU A 378 9.60 -22.74 -28.16
N LEU A 379 10.81 -22.96 -27.65
CA LEU A 379 11.77 -23.94 -28.22
C LEU A 379 11.61 -25.34 -27.65
N ALA A 380 11.13 -25.41 -26.40
CA ALA A 380 10.93 -26.67 -25.71
C ALA A 380 9.48 -27.17 -25.88
N PRO A 381 9.23 -28.51 -25.84
CA PRO A 381 7.87 -29.04 -25.86
C PRO A 381 7.00 -28.53 -24.69
N THR A 382 7.64 -28.27 -23.55
CA THR A 382 7.00 -27.70 -22.36
C THR A 382 7.92 -26.66 -21.74
N ALA A 383 7.34 -25.62 -21.18
CA ALA A 383 8.05 -24.59 -20.43
C ALA A 383 7.13 -23.97 -19.36
N THR A 384 7.70 -23.22 -18.43
CA THR A 384 6.92 -22.46 -17.45
C THR A 384 7.20 -20.98 -17.64
N LEU A 385 6.17 -20.23 -18.05
CA LEU A 385 6.20 -18.78 -18.05
C LEU A 385 6.06 -18.29 -16.61
N THR A 386 7.00 -17.45 -16.20
CA THR A 386 7.00 -16.86 -14.86
C THR A 386 6.74 -15.37 -14.98
N LEU A 387 5.73 -14.86 -14.27
CA LEU A 387 5.48 -13.45 -14.06
C LEU A 387 5.80 -13.13 -12.61
N ALA A 388 6.70 -12.18 -12.37
CA ALA A 388 7.14 -11.81 -11.03
C ALA A 388 7.14 -10.29 -10.85
N LEU A 389 6.85 -9.85 -9.63
CA LEU A 389 7.14 -8.49 -9.17
C LEU A 389 8.36 -8.55 -8.24
N PRO A 390 9.56 -8.17 -8.69
CA PRO A 390 10.73 -8.10 -7.83
C PRO A 390 10.51 -7.12 -6.68
N ALA A 391 11.17 -7.35 -5.55
CA ALA A 391 11.22 -6.33 -4.52
C ALA A 391 11.98 -5.11 -5.05
N PRO A 392 11.45 -3.88 -4.87
CA PRO A 392 12.12 -2.68 -5.31
C PRO A 392 13.40 -2.44 -4.51
N GLU A 393 14.35 -1.78 -5.12
CA GLU A 393 15.53 -1.26 -4.44
C GLU A 393 15.16 -0.07 -3.55
N THR A 394 16.10 0.35 -2.69
CA THR A 394 15.93 1.56 -1.88
C THR A 394 15.72 2.77 -2.81
N PRO A 395 14.60 3.48 -2.70
CA PRO A 395 14.27 4.54 -3.65
C PRO A 395 15.14 5.76 -3.49
N GLY A 396 15.39 6.50 -4.59
CA GLY A 396 16.30 7.63 -4.63
C GLY A 396 15.94 8.80 -3.70
N TRP A 397 14.68 8.94 -3.29
CA TRP A 397 14.28 9.96 -2.32
C TRP A 397 14.98 9.81 -0.97
N VAL A 398 15.35 8.60 -0.58
CA VAL A 398 16.07 8.32 0.68
C VAL A 398 17.39 9.06 0.70
N ALA A 399 18.19 8.97 -0.37
CA ALA A 399 19.44 9.71 -0.49
C ALA A 399 19.19 11.23 -0.59
N ALA A 400 18.14 11.66 -1.31
CA ALA A 400 17.81 13.07 -1.44
C ALA A 400 17.36 13.72 -0.11
N TRP A 401 16.72 12.94 0.78
CA TRP A 401 16.27 13.39 2.10
C TRP A 401 17.27 13.12 3.21
N SER A 402 18.37 12.46 2.92
CA SER A 402 19.48 12.26 3.87
C SER A 402 20.39 13.48 3.89
N THR A 403 20.99 13.74 5.05
CA THR A 403 22.03 14.78 5.24
C THR A 403 23.05 14.32 6.24
N THR A 404 24.27 14.82 6.10
CA THR A 404 25.34 14.70 7.11
C THR A 404 25.32 15.84 8.13
N ASN A 405 24.47 16.84 7.93
CA ASN A 405 24.30 17.97 8.84
C ASN A 405 22.87 18.51 8.76
N ASP A 406 22.09 18.25 9.80
CA ASP A 406 20.71 18.71 9.97
C ASP A 406 20.61 20.01 10.79
N ASN A 407 21.73 20.69 11.01
CA ASN A 407 21.75 21.98 11.71
C ASN A 407 21.12 23.11 10.87
N THR A 408 21.04 22.94 9.55
CA THR A 408 20.32 23.86 8.68
C THR A 408 18.94 23.29 8.42
N PRO A 409 17.85 24.02 8.73
CA PRO A 409 16.51 23.55 8.45
C PRO A 409 16.35 23.31 6.95
N ALA A 410 16.12 22.09 6.60
CA ALA A 410 15.80 21.63 5.25
C ALA A 410 14.90 20.40 5.43
N PRO A 411 14.10 20.01 4.45
CA PRO A 411 13.36 18.76 4.53
C PRO A 411 14.26 17.54 4.40
N ARG A 412 15.26 17.42 5.32
CA ARG A 412 16.28 16.36 5.34
C ARG A 412 16.51 15.91 6.76
N THR A 413 16.68 14.59 6.92
CA THR A 413 16.97 13.96 8.20
C THR A 413 18.45 13.51 8.21
N PHE A 414 19.10 13.72 9.35
CA PHE A 414 20.49 13.27 9.55
C PHE A 414 20.59 11.74 9.34
N ALA A 415 21.50 11.33 8.45
CA ALA A 415 21.86 9.94 8.18
C ALA A 415 20.66 9.00 7.89
N LEU A 416 19.58 9.51 7.28
CA LEU A 416 18.42 8.70 6.89
C LEU A 416 18.81 7.49 6.03
N ASP A 417 19.72 7.70 5.07
CA ASP A 417 20.26 6.65 4.21
C ASP A 417 20.95 5.54 5.01
N GLN A 418 21.67 5.87 6.07
CA GLN A 418 22.31 4.91 6.95
C GLN A 418 21.29 4.15 7.81
N VAL A 419 20.28 4.84 8.31
CA VAL A 419 19.15 4.19 9.04
C VAL A 419 18.49 3.15 8.14
N LEU A 420 18.10 3.53 6.91
CA LEU A 420 17.45 2.61 5.99
C LEU A 420 18.40 1.55 5.41
N ALA A 421 19.72 1.82 5.33
CA ALA A 421 20.70 0.79 5.03
C ALA A 421 20.74 -0.29 6.12
N GLY A 422 20.64 0.08 7.40
CA GLY A 422 20.50 -0.88 8.51
C GLY A 422 19.24 -1.75 8.37
N VAL A 423 18.11 -1.14 7.99
CA VAL A 423 16.88 -1.90 7.68
C VAL A 423 17.14 -2.86 6.51
N ARG A 424 17.70 -2.38 5.40
CA ARG A 424 17.97 -3.20 4.21
C ARG A 424 18.86 -4.40 4.50
N GLN A 425 19.87 -4.23 5.38
CA GLN A 425 20.79 -5.28 5.80
C GLN A 425 20.14 -6.38 6.65
N SER A 426 18.91 -6.16 7.15
CA SER A 426 18.14 -7.19 7.86
C SER A 426 17.51 -8.22 6.93
N TYR A 427 17.63 -8.04 5.61
CA TYR A 427 17.06 -8.91 4.60
C TYR A 427 18.13 -9.55 3.72
N PRO A 428 17.84 -10.71 3.08
CA PRO A 428 18.77 -11.37 2.18
C PRO A 428 19.07 -10.52 0.94
N THR A 429 20.19 -10.83 0.29
CA THR A 429 20.58 -10.23 -0.98
C THR A 429 20.74 -11.33 -2.02
N PRO A 430 20.01 -11.31 -3.15
CA PRO A 430 18.96 -10.35 -3.51
C PRO A 430 17.71 -10.47 -2.63
N LEU A 431 16.88 -9.42 -2.60
CA LEU A 431 15.55 -9.51 -1.97
C LEU A 431 14.67 -10.51 -2.73
N PRO A 432 13.87 -11.33 -2.03
CA PRO A 432 12.88 -12.17 -2.69
C PRO A 432 11.83 -11.32 -3.42
N ALA A 433 11.26 -11.88 -4.48
CA ALA A 433 10.16 -11.23 -5.18
C ALA A 433 8.96 -11.01 -4.25
N VAL A 434 8.23 -9.92 -4.47
CA VAL A 434 6.98 -9.59 -3.75
C VAL A 434 5.93 -10.67 -4.01
N PHE A 435 5.81 -11.06 -5.27
CA PHE A 435 5.07 -12.25 -5.68
C PHE A 435 5.67 -12.87 -6.94
N THR A 436 5.34 -14.13 -7.16
CA THR A 436 5.64 -14.87 -8.38
C THR A 436 4.45 -15.74 -8.72
N VAL A 437 4.01 -15.69 -9.99
CA VAL A 437 3.02 -16.60 -10.55
C VAL A 437 3.61 -17.38 -11.71
N GLN A 438 3.16 -18.60 -11.92
CA GLN A 438 3.68 -19.50 -12.91
C GLN A 438 2.57 -20.03 -13.81
N LEU A 439 2.80 -20.03 -15.10
CA LEU A 439 1.88 -20.55 -16.11
C LEU A 439 2.60 -21.64 -16.92
N PRO A 440 2.21 -22.89 -16.77
CA PRO A 440 2.73 -23.97 -17.62
C PRO A 440 2.33 -23.76 -19.08
N LEU A 441 3.29 -23.91 -19.97
CA LEU A 441 3.10 -23.81 -21.42
C LEU A 441 3.51 -25.10 -22.10
N LYS A 442 2.75 -25.53 -23.10
CA LYS A 442 3.04 -26.62 -23.98
C LYS A 442 3.09 -26.13 -25.43
N ASN A 443 4.08 -26.60 -26.18
CA ASN A 443 4.22 -26.27 -27.59
C ASN A 443 3.39 -27.25 -28.43
N ASP A 444 2.50 -26.71 -29.25
CA ASP A 444 1.66 -27.46 -30.19
C ASP A 444 2.34 -27.50 -31.56
N LYS A 445 3.51 -28.14 -31.63
CA LYS A 445 4.24 -28.39 -32.88
C LYS A 445 3.92 -29.76 -33.41
#